data_57b365b8a026e4f9e9ad307d95426383
#
_entry.id   57b365b8a026e4f9e9ad307d95426383
#
_cell.length_a   1.000
_cell.length_b   1.000
_cell.length_c   1.000
_cell.angle_alpha   90.00
_cell.angle_beta   90.00
_cell.angle_gamma   90.00
#
_symmetry.space_group_name_H-M   'P 1'
#
loop_
_entity.id
_entity.type
_entity.pdbx_description
1 polymer ?
#
loop_
_entity_poly.entity_id
_entity_poly.type
_entity_poly.pdbx_seq_one_letter_code
_entity_poly.pdbx_strand_id
1 'polypeptide(L)'
;VEQPLIGEELWRGTLVDAPSVPRSFERVAYGVKFSPDGSAVALAVAATNGGAAHIELPFCEPTARGTRRLVSWLAVRASRACCVVVDGRSGAGALCDRLQELGVPRGYVLRPTADQAITAASLICESAGTGGITHIECPALDLSAATATRREIGRGGGWGFGGENSAPIEAAGLALLGLTTSKRNPKRKAKVT
;
A
#
# COMPACT_ATOMS: atom_id res chain seq x y z
N VAL A 1 11.70 -24.32 6.79
CA VAL A 1 11.84 -22.98 6.16
C VAL A 1 10.46 -22.61 5.61
N GLU A 2 9.90 -21.54 6.15
CA GLU A 2 8.63 -21.01 5.64
C GLU A 2 8.80 -20.55 4.20
N GLN A 3 7.87 -20.95 3.35
CA GLN A 3 7.91 -20.51 1.95
C GLN A 3 7.32 -19.10 1.80
N PRO A 4 7.86 -18.28 0.90
CA PRO A 4 7.27 -16.98 0.58
C PRO A 4 5.84 -17.13 0.05
N LEU A 5 4.97 -16.18 0.40
CA LEU A 5 3.56 -16.18 -0.04
C LEU A 5 3.41 -15.93 -1.55
N ILE A 6 4.20 -15.02 -2.12
CA ILE A 6 4.17 -14.73 -3.56
C ILE A 6 5.27 -15.52 -4.27
N GLY A 7 6.49 -15.49 -3.72
CA GLY A 7 7.65 -16.05 -4.35
C GLY A 7 8.22 -15.18 -5.48
N GLU A 8 9.48 -15.43 -5.79
CA GLU A 8 10.23 -14.60 -6.73
C GLU A 8 9.72 -14.71 -8.17
N GLU A 9 9.38 -15.90 -8.59
CA GLU A 9 8.95 -16.16 -9.97
C GLU A 9 7.62 -15.47 -10.31
N LEU A 10 6.62 -15.59 -9.44
CA LEU A 10 5.33 -14.92 -9.63
C LEU A 10 5.48 -13.41 -9.62
N TRP A 11 6.28 -12.88 -8.70
CA TRP A 11 6.53 -11.45 -8.62
C TRP A 11 7.25 -10.93 -9.87
N ARG A 12 8.26 -11.64 -10.35
CA ARG A 12 8.97 -11.31 -11.59
C ARG A 12 8.06 -11.32 -12.81
N GLY A 13 7.04 -12.18 -12.83
CA GLY A 13 6.05 -12.23 -13.90
C GLY A 13 5.19 -10.98 -14.05
N THR A 14 5.19 -10.09 -13.05
CA THR A 14 4.45 -8.81 -13.07
C THR A 14 5.35 -7.60 -13.37
N LEU A 15 6.65 -7.83 -13.60
CA LEU A 15 7.63 -6.78 -13.93
C LEU A 15 7.35 -6.18 -15.32
N VAL A 16 7.38 -4.87 -15.40
CA VAL A 16 7.28 -4.11 -16.64
C VAL A 16 8.43 -3.11 -16.75
N ASP A 17 8.74 -2.69 -17.96
CA ASP A 17 9.75 -1.66 -18.19
C ASP A 17 9.20 -0.26 -17.86
N ALA A 18 10.02 0.59 -17.28
CA ALA A 18 9.62 1.94 -16.89
C ALA A 18 9.00 2.77 -18.05
N PRO A 19 9.50 2.71 -19.30
CA PRO A 19 8.88 3.41 -20.41
C PRO A 19 7.45 2.94 -20.75
N SER A 20 7.07 1.72 -20.38
CA SER A 20 5.72 1.19 -20.63
C SER A 20 4.69 1.63 -19.59
N VAL A 21 5.13 2.23 -18.49
CA VAL A 21 4.24 2.74 -17.44
C VAL A 21 3.51 3.99 -17.93
N PRO A 22 2.16 4.06 -17.82
CA PRO A 22 1.42 5.25 -18.20
C PRO A 22 1.90 6.50 -17.44
N ARG A 23 1.94 7.62 -18.12
CA ARG A 23 2.35 8.92 -17.51
C ARG A 23 1.30 9.49 -16.56
N SER A 24 0.06 9.05 -16.70
CA SER A 24 -1.05 9.47 -15.84
C SER A 24 -2.00 8.31 -15.60
N PHE A 25 -2.68 8.35 -14.46
CA PHE A 25 -3.66 7.35 -14.07
C PHE A 25 -4.98 8.00 -13.71
N GLU A 26 -6.07 7.32 -14.03
CA GLU A 26 -7.42 7.77 -13.70
C GLU A 26 -7.70 7.65 -12.21
N ARG A 27 -7.14 6.63 -11.56
CA ARG A 27 -7.42 6.29 -10.17
C ARG A 27 -6.14 5.89 -9.47
N VAL A 28 -5.92 6.46 -8.28
CA VAL A 28 -4.70 6.27 -7.46
C VAL A 28 -5.11 6.08 -6.01
N ALA A 29 -4.44 5.16 -5.32
CA ALA A 29 -4.52 4.99 -3.87
C ALA A 29 -3.12 4.83 -3.28
N TYR A 30 -2.99 5.17 -2.00
CA TYR A 30 -1.75 5.03 -1.24
C TYR A 30 -1.94 4.07 -0.09
N GLY A 31 -0.91 3.28 0.18
CA GLY A 31 -0.84 2.42 1.35
C GLY A 31 0.43 2.71 2.16
N VAL A 32 0.27 2.88 3.45
CA VAL A 32 1.38 3.11 4.39
C VAL A 32 1.39 1.99 5.42
N LYS A 33 2.53 1.37 5.60
CA LYS A 33 2.72 0.34 6.62
C LYS A 33 3.96 0.62 7.45
N PHE A 34 3.75 0.71 8.77
CA PHE A 34 4.85 0.70 9.73
C PHE A 34 5.23 -0.74 10.10
N SER A 35 6.51 -0.98 10.33
CA SER A 35 6.97 -2.22 10.96
C SER A 35 6.35 -2.40 12.35
N PRO A 36 6.31 -3.64 12.89
CA PRO A 36 5.65 -3.91 14.18
C PRO A 36 6.12 -3.03 15.34
N ASP A 37 7.42 -2.74 15.39
CA ASP A 37 8.03 -1.86 16.41
C ASP A 37 8.01 -0.37 16.05
N GLY A 38 7.54 -0.02 14.86
CA GLY A 38 7.51 1.36 14.36
C GLY A 38 8.85 1.92 13.88
N SER A 39 9.89 1.10 13.82
CA SER A 39 11.25 1.54 13.46
C SER A 39 11.45 1.79 11.96
N ALA A 40 10.56 1.29 11.12
CA ALA A 40 10.57 1.48 9.68
C ALA A 40 9.16 1.75 9.14
N VAL A 41 9.09 2.43 8.01
CA VAL A 41 7.83 2.73 7.31
C VAL A 41 8.01 2.57 5.81
N ALA A 42 7.00 2.00 5.18
CA ALA A 42 6.89 1.91 3.72
C ALA A 42 5.62 2.62 3.25
N LEU A 43 5.72 3.32 2.12
CA LEU A 43 4.58 3.89 1.41
C LEU A 43 4.58 3.36 -0.02
N ALA A 44 3.48 2.72 -0.40
CA ALA A 44 3.24 2.23 -1.75
C ALA A 44 2.12 3.00 -2.44
N VAL A 45 2.17 3.00 -3.75
CA VAL A 45 1.14 3.53 -4.65
C VAL A 45 0.54 2.38 -5.44
N ALA A 46 -0.77 2.37 -5.57
CA ALA A 46 -1.48 1.55 -6.54
C ALA A 46 -2.29 2.47 -7.46
N ALA A 47 -2.12 2.33 -8.77
CA ALA A 47 -2.74 3.21 -9.74
C ALA A 47 -3.26 2.43 -10.95
N THR A 48 -4.38 2.84 -11.51
CA THR A 48 -5.01 2.13 -12.63
C THR A 48 -5.70 3.07 -13.61
N ASN A 49 -5.78 2.61 -14.85
CA ASN A 49 -6.60 3.16 -15.92
C ASN A 49 -7.76 2.21 -16.31
N GLY A 50 -8.19 1.34 -15.37
CA GLY A 50 -9.26 0.38 -15.56
C GLY A 50 -8.81 -1.06 -15.83
N GLY A 51 -7.51 -1.28 -16.04
CA GLY A 51 -6.90 -2.62 -16.18
C GLY A 51 -6.14 -3.04 -14.93
N ALA A 52 -4.99 -3.70 -15.12
CA ALA A 52 -4.09 -4.05 -14.03
C ALA A 52 -3.67 -2.80 -13.23
N ALA A 53 -3.50 -2.96 -11.93
CA ALA A 53 -2.99 -1.90 -11.08
C ALA A 53 -1.47 -1.85 -11.12
N HIS A 54 -0.92 -0.67 -11.37
CA HIS A 54 0.52 -0.43 -11.29
C HIS A 54 0.93 -0.11 -9.86
N ILE A 55 1.95 -0.79 -9.35
CA ILE A 55 2.45 -0.67 -7.99
C ILE A 55 3.85 -0.04 -8.01
N GLU A 56 4.04 0.99 -7.20
CA GLU A 56 5.35 1.59 -6.92
C GLU A 56 5.56 1.80 -5.43
N LEU A 57 6.82 1.96 -5.02
CA LEU A 57 7.22 2.17 -3.62
C LEU A 57 8.04 3.48 -3.48
N PRO A 58 7.39 4.64 -3.35
CA PRO A 58 8.09 5.92 -3.20
C PRO A 58 8.93 6.04 -1.93
N PHE A 59 8.52 5.39 -0.84
CA PHE A 59 9.23 5.45 0.44
C PHE A 59 9.36 4.07 1.06
N CYS A 60 10.56 3.76 1.52
CA CYS A 60 10.88 2.64 2.40
C CYS A 60 12.09 3.07 3.23
N GLU A 61 11.86 3.53 4.46
CA GLU A 61 12.88 4.20 5.24
C GLU A 61 12.73 3.97 6.75
N PRO A 62 13.85 4.07 7.51
CA PRO A 62 13.78 4.09 8.97
C PRO A 62 13.03 5.32 9.48
N THR A 63 12.36 5.18 10.62
CA THR A 63 11.61 6.26 11.27
C THR A 63 12.42 7.06 12.28
N ALA A 64 13.67 6.67 12.52
CA ALA A 64 14.53 7.30 13.54
C ALA A 64 14.72 8.82 13.37
N ARG A 65 14.65 9.31 12.14
CA ARG A 65 14.74 10.75 11.82
C ARG A 65 13.36 11.40 11.60
N GLY A 66 12.29 10.71 11.99
CA GLY A 66 10.92 11.14 11.79
C GLY A 66 10.37 10.83 10.39
N THR A 67 9.10 11.15 10.20
CA THR A 67 8.35 10.85 8.97
C THR A 67 7.89 12.10 8.22
N ARG A 68 8.47 13.25 8.54
CA ARG A 68 8.02 14.55 8.02
C ARG A 68 7.99 14.61 6.49
N ARG A 69 9.02 14.08 5.84
CA ARG A 69 9.12 14.09 4.37
C ARG A 69 8.02 13.24 3.73
N LEU A 70 7.78 12.06 4.26
CA LEU A 70 6.70 11.17 3.82
C LEU A 70 5.33 11.81 4.02
N VAL A 71 5.08 12.36 5.20
CA VAL A 71 3.81 13.03 5.53
C VAL A 71 3.54 14.21 4.61
N SER A 72 4.51 15.07 4.38
CA SER A 72 4.38 16.23 3.48
C SER A 72 4.12 15.80 2.04
N TRP A 73 4.83 14.79 1.57
CA TRP A 73 4.65 14.23 0.24
C TRP A 73 3.24 13.66 0.04
N LEU A 74 2.74 12.93 1.05
CA LEU A 74 1.42 12.32 1.02
C LEU A 74 0.29 13.36 1.14
N ALA A 75 0.46 14.35 2.01
CA ALA A 75 -0.56 15.37 2.26
C ALA A 75 -0.94 16.15 0.99
N VAL A 76 0.04 16.51 0.15
CA VAL A 76 -0.25 17.25 -1.10
C VAL A 76 -0.90 16.38 -2.19
N ARG A 77 -0.90 15.07 -2.02
CA ARG A 77 -1.44 14.09 -2.98
C ARG A 77 -2.77 13.48 -2.55
N ALA A 78 -3.07 13.48 -1.27
CA ALA A 78 -4.22 12.79 -0.69
C ALA A 78 -5.56 13.22 -1.30
N SER A 79 -5.73 14.50 -1.64
CA SER A 79 -6.97 15.03 -2.23
C SER A 79 -7.28 14.44 -3.62
N ARG A 80 -6.26 14.01 -4.33
CA ARG A 80 -6.39 13.40 -5.68
C ARG A 80 -6.42 11.88 -5.65
N ALA A 81 -6.18 11.27 -4.50
CA ALA A 81 -6.28 9.83 -4.30
C ALA A 81 -7.71 9.42 -3.96
N CYS A 82 -8.10 8.23 -4.34
CA CYS A 82 -9.39 7.66 -3.91
C CYS A 82 -9.36 7.16 -2.46
N CYS A 83 -8.19 6.82 -1.93
CA CYS A 83 -8.01 6.39 -0.56
C CYS A 83 -6.54 6.47 -0.15
N VAL A 84 -6.31 6.75 1.12
CA VAL A 84 -5.02 6.59 1.80
C VAL A 84 -5.22 5.59 2.93
N VAL A 85 -4.60 4.43 2.86
CA VAL A 85 -4.70 3.37 3.87
C VAL A 85 -3.45 3.41 4.74
N VAL A 86 -3.62 3.55 6.05
CA VAL A 86 -2.49 3.66 6.99
C VAL A 86 -2.62 2.61 8.07
N ASP A 87 -1.65 1.70 8.14
CA ASP A 87 -1.62 0.61 9.09
C ASP A 87 -0.29 0.54 9.84
N GLY A 88 -0.33 -0.05 11.02
CA GLY A 88 0.80 -0.25 11.92
C GLY A 88 0.48 0.23 13.33
N ARG A 89 0.63 -0.67 14.29
CA ARG A 89 0.31 -0.41 15.70
C ARG A 89 1.11 0.77 16.26
N SER A 90 2.40 0.82 15.91
CA SER A 90 3.33 1.87 16.35
C SER A 90 3.63 2.80 15.17
N GLY A 91 3.07 3.99 15.17
CA GLY A 91 3.34 5.03 14.19
C GLY A 91 2.14 5.48 13.35
N ALA A 92 1.20 4.60 13.02
CA ALA A 92 0.07 4.93 12.16
C ALA A 92 -0.84 6.02 12.76
N GLY A 93 -1.12 5.98 14.05
CA GLY A 93 -1.93 7.01 14.72
C GLY A 93 -1.32 8.40 14.62
N ALA A 94 -0.04 8.53 14.95
CA ALA A 94 0.69 9.79 14.85
C ALA A 94 0.77 10.32 13.42
N LEU A 95 0.95 9.44 12.44
CA LEU A 95 0.97 9.84 11.03
C LEU A 95 -0.40 10.38 10.58
N CYS A 96 -1.49 9.72 10.97
CA CYS A 96 -2.85 10.18 10.66
C CYS A 96 -3.14 11.54 11.30
N ASP A 97 -2.71 11.78 12.53
CA ASP A 97 -2.86 13.07 13.22
C ASP A 97 -2.13 14.17 12.45
N ARG A 98 -0.91 13.93 12.01
CA ARG A 98 -0.14 14.90 11.21
C ARG A 98 -0.76 15.17 9.85
N LEU A 99 -1.31 14.17 9.18
CA LEU A 99 -2.06 14.39 7.93
C LEU A 99 -3.26 15.30 8.17
N GLN A 100 -3.99 15.11 9.26
CA GLN A 100 -5.12 15.94 9.63
C GLN A 100 -4.69 17.39 9.93
N GLU A 101 -3.59 17.58 10.65
CA GLU A 101 -3.00 18.90 10.90
C GLU A 101 -2.62 19.63 9.60
N LEU A 102 -2.20 18.89 8.58
CA LEU A 102 -1.90 19.42 7.24
C LEU A 102 -3.13 19.58 6.34
N GLY A 103 -4.33 19.40 6.87
CA GLY A 103 -5.58 19.64 6.17
C GLY A 103 -6.14 18.45 5.39
N VAL A 104 -5.60 17.25 5.58
CA VAL A 104 -6.18 16.04 4.98
C VAL A 104 -7.42 15.61 5.77
N PRO A 105 -8.62 15.63 5.17
CA PRO A 105 -9.83 15.23 5.88
C PRO A 105 -9.77 13.77 6.33
N ARG A 106 -10.36 13.49 7.50
CA ARG A 106 -10.44 12.12 8.05
C ARG A 106 -11.02 11.10 7.09
N GLY A 107 -12.03 11.49 6.33
CA GLY A 107 -12.69 10.61 5.37
C GLY A 107 -11.81 10.15 4.19
N TYR A 108 -10.63 10.74 4.02
CA TYR A 108 -9.67 10.34 2.98
C TYR A 108 -8.75 9.21 3.45
N VAL A 109 -8.69 8.97 4.74
CA VAL A 109 -7.76 8.03 5.38
C VAL A 109 -8.53 6.85 5.95
N LEU A 110 -8.14 5.64 5.57
CA LEU A 110 -8.64 4.39 6.11
C LEU A 110 -7.60 3.80 7.08
N ARG A 111 -8.03 3.53 8.30
CA ARG A 111 -7.32 2.66 9.25
C ARG A 111 -7.91 1.26 9.10
N PRO A 112 -7.20 0.29 8.50
CA PRO A 112 -7.79 -0.99 8.19
C PRO A 112 -8.11 -1.79 9.45
N THR A 113 -9.23 -2.50 9.43
CA THR A 113 -9.54 -3.55 10.40
C THR A 113 -8.66 -4.78 10.15
N ALA A 114 -8.65 -5.73 11.09
CA ALA A 114 -7.97 -7.01 10.89
C ALA A 114 -8.47 -7.73 9.62
N ASP A 115 -9.78 -7.75 9.38
CA ASP A 115 -10.36 -8.37 8.19
C ASP A 115 -9.94 -7.65 6.90
N GLN A 116 -9.85 -6.34 6.92
CA GLN A 116 -9.36 -5.58 5.76
C GLN A 116 -7.87 -5.84 5.50
N ALA A 117 -7.05 -5.97 6.54
CA ALA A 117 -5.63 -6.34 6.39
C ALA A 117 -5.47 -7.75 5.80
N ILE A 118 -6.29 -8.70 6.23
CA ILE A 118 -6.34 -10.07 5.68
C ILE A 118 -6.75 -10.01 4.20
N THR A 119 -7.77 -9.25 3.86
CA THR A 119 -8.22 -9.06 2.48
C THR A 119 -7.13 -8.44 1.61
N ALA A 120 -6.42 -7.44 2.11
CA ALA A 120 -5.32 -6.80 1.38
C ALA A 120 -4.20 -7.78 1.03
N ALA A 121 -3.81 -8.64 1.96
CA ALA A 121 -2.79 -9.66 1.74
C ALA A 121 -3.23 -10.69 0.69
N SER A 122 -4.45 -11.19 0.79
CA SER A 122 -5.01 -12.13 -0.20
C SER A 122 -5.11 -11.50 -1.59
N LEU A 123 -5.54 -10.25 -1.65
CA LEU A 123 -5.75 -9.51 -2.90
C LEU A 123 -4.44 -9.33 -3.68
N ILE A 124 -3.36 -8.93 -3.03
CA ILE A 124 -2.09 -8.74 -3.74
C ILE A 124 -1.45 -10.07 -4.14
N CYS A 125 -1.57 -11.11 -3.33
CA CYS A 125 -1.11 -12.45 -3.70
C CYS A 125 -1.84 -12.98 -4.93
N GLU A 126 -3.16 -12.88 -4.96
CA GLU A 126 -3.99 -13.28 -6.10
C GLU A 126 -3.64 -12.46 -7.34
N SER A 127 -3.53 -11.15 -7.20
CA SER A 127 -3.22 -10.23 -8.31
C SER A 127 -1.84 -10.49 -8.91
N ALA A 128 -0.85 -10.84 -8.10
CA ALA A 128 0.47 -11.26 -8.57
C ALA A 128 0.40 -12.54 -9.39
N GLY A 129 -0.45 -13.49 -8.98
CA GLY A 129 -0.63 -14.77 -9.68
C GLY A 129 -1.47 -14.69 -10.96
N THR A 130 -2.31 -13.69 -11.11
CA THR A 130 -3.27 -13.55 -12.24
C THR A 130 -2.93 -12.42 -13.20
N GLY A 131 -1.83 -11.70 -13.00
CA GLY A 131 -1.49 -10.54 -13.83
C GLY A 131 -2.34 -9.31 -13.54
N GLY A 132 -2.98 -9.24 -12.36
CA GLY A 132 -3.79 -8.11 -11.92
C GLY A 132 -2.99 -6.88 -11.45
N ILE A 133 -1.68 -7.01 -11.32
CA ILE A 133 -0.75 -5.92 -11.01
C ILE A 133 0.42 -5.87 -11.97
N THR A 134 1.07 -4.72 -12.04
CA THR A 134 2.37 -4.53 -12.65
C THR A 134 3.28 -3.76 -11.70
N HIS A 135 4.58 -3.88 -11.84
CA HIS A 135 5.56 -3.08 -11.11
C HIS A 135 6.82 -2.87 -11.95
N ILE A 136 7.59 -1.86 -11.64
CA ILE A 136 8.95 -1.67 -12.14
C ILE A 136 9.95 -2.22 -11.13
N GLU A 137 11.18 -2.41 -11.55
CA GLU A 137 12.26 -2.85 -10.67
C GLU A 137 12.41 -1.91 -9.47
N CYS A 138 12.34 -2.47 -8.26
CA CYS A 138 12.50 -1.76 -7.01
C CYS A 138 13.07 -2.73 -5.97
N PRO A 139 14.36 -2.64 -5.61
CA PRO A 139 15.00 -3.64 -4.75
C PRO A 139 14.28 -3.89 -3.41
N ALA A 140 13.81 -2.84 -2.74
CA ALA A 140 13.12 -2.98 -1.47
C ALA A 140 11.76 -3.70 -1.60
N LEU A 141 10.99 -3.39 -2.63
CA LEU A 141 9.71 -4.05 -2.90
C LEU A 141 9.92 -5.48 -3.39
N ASP A 142 10.87 -5.71 -4.26
CA ASP A 142 11.19 -7.03 -4.83
C ASP A 142 11.67 -7.98 -3.73
N LEU A 143 12.54 -7.53 -2.83
CA LEU A 143 12.97 -8.30 -1.67
C LEU A 143 11.80 -8.64 -0.75
N SER A 144 10.94 -7.67 -0.48
CA SER A 144 9.75 -7.85 0.35
C SER A 144 8.82 -8.91 -0.21
N ALA A 145 8.50 -8.82 -1.50
CA ALA A 145 7.62 -9.78 -2.18
C ALA A 145 8.23 -11.20 -2.20
N ALA A 146 9.55 -11.29 -2.41
CA ALA A 146 10.26 -12.56 -2.49
C ALA A 146 10.42 -13.27 -1.13
N THR A 147 10.46 -12.52 -0.03
CA THR A 147 10.81 -13.07 1.30
C THR A 147 9.68 -13.05 2.32
N ALA A 148 8.62 -12.28 2.11
CA ALA A 148 7.51 -12.20 3.05
C ALA A 148 6.79 -13.55 3.18
N THR A 149 6.58 -13.97 4.43
CA THR A 149 5.98 -15.25 4.78
C THR A 149 4.62 -15.05 5.42
N ARG A 150 3.93 -16.15 5.70
CA ARG A 150 2.61 -16.14 6.32
C ARG A 150 2.69 -15.77 7.80
N ARG A 151 1.88 -14.80 8.20
CA ARG A 151 1.66 -14.46 9.60
C ARG A 151 0.16 -14.56 9.92
N GLU A 152 -0.20 -15.24 10.99
CA GLU A 152 -1.59 -15.30 11.44
C GLU A 152 -2.06 -13.94 11.99
N ILE A 153 -3.29 -13.58 11.65
CA ILE A 153 -3.96 -12.35 12.12
C ILE A 153 -5.21 -12.76 12.90
N GLY A 154 -5.23 -12.39 14.19
CA GLY A 154 -6.35 -12.73 15.06
C GLY A 154 -6.43 -14.23 15.38
N ARG A 155 -7.63 -14.68 15.78
CA ARG A 155 -7.89 -16.07 16.17
C ARG A 155 -8.74 -16.86 15.18
N GLY A 156 -9.18 -16.23 14.10
CA GLY A 156 -10.12 -16.80 13.14
C GLY A 156 -9.48 -17.49 11.91
N GLY A 157 -8.17 -17.76 11.94
CA GLY A 157 -7.47 -18.41 10.84
C GLY A 157 -7.11 -17.49 9.67
N GLY A 158 -7.32 -16.19 9.80
CA GLY A 158 -6.86 -15.20 8.83
C GLY A 158 -5.35 -15.03 8.83
N TRP A 159 -4.79 -14.62 7.70
CA TRP A 159 -3.36 -14.45 7.55
C TRP A 159 -3.00 -13.16 6.80
N GLY A 160 -1.81 -12.70 7.02
CA GLY A 160 -1.17 -11.59 6.33
C GLY A 160 0.31 -11.86 6.12
N PHE A 161 1.02 -10.86 5.65
CA PHE A 161 2.46 -10.94 5.50
C PHE A 161 3.19 -10.79 6.83
N GLY A 162 4.26 -11.54 6.98
CA GLY A 162 5.19 -11.47 8.09
C GLY A 162 6.63 -11.53 7.61
N GLY A 163 7.55 -11.41 8.56
CA GLY A 163 8.98 -11.39 8.29
C GLY A 163 9.59 -9.99 8.42
N GLU A 164 10.89 -9.93 8.43
CA GLU A 164 11.66 -8.72 8.70
C GLU A 164 11.44 -7.61 7.66
N ASN A 165 11.22 -8.00 6.41
CA ASN A 165 11.12 -7.07 5.28
C ASN A 165 9.70 -6.99 4.71
N SER A 166 8.66 -7.30 5.50
CA SER A 166 7.29 -7.40 4.97
C SER A 166 6.58 -6.06 4.73
N ALA A 167 7.03 -4.98 5.35
CA ALA A 167 6.34 -3.68 5.27
C ALA A 167 6.12 -3.16 3.84
N PRO A 168 7.05 -3.25 2.89
CA PRO A 168 6.81 -2.83 1.51
C PRO A 168 5.67 -3.58 0.82
N ILE A 169 5.64 -4.91 0.88
CA ILE A 169 4.57 -5.69 0.25
C ILE A 169 3.23 -5.53 0.97
N GLU A 170 3.25 -5.34 2.28
CA GLU A 170 2.04 -5.00 3.05
C GLU A 170 1.49 -3.64 2.62
N ALA A 171 2.34 -2.62 2.48
CA ALA A 171 1.94 -1.30 1.99
C ALA A 171 1.33 -1.38 0.58
N ALA A 172 1.92 -2.18 -0.31
CA ALA A 172 1.40 -2.42 -1.66
C ALA A 172 0.02 -3.07 -1.62
N GLY A 173 -0.19 -4.08 -0.78
CA GLY A 173 -1.50 -4.72 -0.58
C GLY A 173 -2.55 -3.75 -0.05
N LEU A 174 -2.19 -2.89 0.89
CA LEU A 174 -3.08 -1.85 1.43
C LEU A 174 -3.46 -0.81 0.37
N ALA A 175 -2.50 -0.37 -0.43
CA ALA A 175 -2.77 0.54 -1.55
C ALA A 175 -3.75 -0.09 -2.56
N LEU A 176 -3.54 -1.36 -2.90
CA LEU A 176 -4.43 -2.10 -3.79
C LEU A 176 -5.83 -2.27 -3.21
N LEU A 177 -5.94 -2.55 -1.91
CA LEU A 177 -7.21 -2.60 -1.20
C LEU A 177 -7.95 -1.26 -1.31
N GLY A 178 -7.28 -0.16 -1.02
CA GLY A 178 -7.86 1.18 -1.14
C GLY A 178 -8.33 1.51 -2.55
N LEU A 179 -7.52 1.14 -3.56
CA LEU A 179 -7.83 1.34 -4.96
C LEU A 179 -9.10 0.61 -5.40
N THR A 180 -9.28 -0.64 -4.95
CA THR A 180 -10.37 -1.54 -5.39
C THR A 180 -11.65 -1.40 -4.57
N THR A 181 -11.58 -0.97 -3.33
CA THR A 181 -12.74 -0.93 -2.43
C THR A 181 -13.27 0.46 -2.13
N SER A 182 -12.47 1.52 -2.32
CA SER A 182 -12.92 2.89 -2.05
C SER A 182 -13.99 3.33 -3.04
N LYS A 183 -15.06 3.92 -2.52
CA LYS A 183 -16.14 4.53 -3.30
C LYS A 183 -15.91 6.02 -3.57
N ARG A 184 -14.86 6.60 -2.99
CA ARG A 184 -14.54 8.01 -3.19
C ARG A 184 -14.01 8.25 -4.60
N ASN A 185 -14.61 9.21 -5.28
CA ASN A 185 -14.13 9.69 -6.58
C ASN A 185 -13.65 11.14 -6.44
N PRO A 186 -12.34 11.39 -6.38
CA PRO A 186 -11.80 12.75 -6.21
C PRO A 186 -12.08 13.68 -7.39
N LYS A 187 -12.44 13.13 -8.56
CA LYS A 187 -12.79 13.90 -9.77
C LYS A 187 -14.29 14.27 -9.82
N ARG A 188 -15.10 13.74 -8.91
CA ARG A 188 -16.54 14.04 -8.87
C ARG A 188 -16.75 15.47 -8.37
N LYS A 189 -17.26 16.34 -9.23
CA LYS A 189 -17.71 17.68 -8.83
C LYS A 189 -18.86 17.54 -7.85
N ALA A 190 -18.80 18.27 -6.72
CA ALA A 190 -19.94 18.38 -5.83
C ALA A 190 -21.13 18.95 -6.61
N LYS A 191 -22.28 18.27 -6.59
CA LYS A 191 -23.52 18.87 -7.06
C LYS A 191 -23.89 19.92 -6.02
N VAL A 192 -23.83 21.19 -6.39
CA VAL A 192 -24.44 22.26 -5.62
C VAL A 192 -25.95 22.13 -5.86
N THR A 193 -26.67 21.71 -4.85
CA THR A 193 -28.14 21.79 -4.79
C THR A 193 -28.55 23.17 -4.36
#